data_3bc116e439a634a8077f90800ad09822
#
_entry.id   3bc116e439a634a8077f90800ad09822
#
_cell.length_a   1.000
_cell.length_b   1.000
_cell.length_c   1.000
_cell.angle_alpha   90.00
_cell.angle_beta   90.00
_cell.angle_gamma   90.00
#
_symmetry.space_group_name_H-M   'P 1'
#
loop_
_entity.id
_entity.type
_entity.pdbx_description
1 polymer ?
#
loop_
_entity_poly.entity_id
_entity_poly.type
_entity_poly.pdbx_seq_one_letter_code
_entity_poly.pdbx_strand_id
1 'polypeptide(L)'
;MHGLHGASIEAIAHEAGITQAYVFRMFGTKKSLFLELVGAAFDRLSDSMLQAAEGARGLRALALMGAQYYGLLVDRKNLLLQLQGFAACGDGEVRDLVRARLARMWDTVADTAGLDPVTVKSFLAFGMLLNNVAALDVDELDEPWAKGVRTRIHAGLFEHITADANR
;
A
#
# COMPACT_ATOMS: atom_id res chain seq x y z
N MET A 1 -0.71 11.26 -12.88
CA MET A 1 -1.45 9.98 -12.94
C MET A 1 -2.94 10.27 -13.04
N HIS A 2 -3.64 9.64 -13.99
CA HIS A 2 -5.05 9.98 -14.31
C HIS A 2 -6.04 8.86 -13.95
N GLY A 3 -5.59 7.81 -13.30
CA GLY A 3 -6.39 6.65 -12.87
C GLY A 3 -7.02 5.85 -14.01
N LEU A 4 -7.92 4.92 -13.64
CA LEU A 4 -8.58 4.02 -14.59
C LEU A 4 -9.34 4.78 -15.69
N HIS A 5 -10.01 5.86 -15.36
CA HIS A 5 -10.87 6.57 -16.30
C HIS A 5 -10.15 7.69 -17.07
N GLY A 6 -9.19 8.37 -16.47
CA GLY A 6 -8.55 9.56 -17.02
C GLY A 6 -7.34 9.31 -17.94
N ALA A 7 -6.67 8.17 -17.85
CA ALA A 7 -5.55 7.84 -18.73
C ALA A 7 -6.03 7.27 -20.07
N SER A 8 -5.42 7.65 -21.19
CA SER A 8 -5.62 6.98 -22.49
C SER A 8 -4.52 5.95 -22.72
N ILE A 9 -4.83 4.87 -23.45
CA ILE A 9 -3.81 3.87 -23.85
C ILE A 9 -2.77 4.51 -24.76
N GLU A 10 -3.17 5.46 -25.59
CA GLU A 10 -2.26 6.20 -26.45
C GLU A 10 -1.21 6.99 -25.67
N ALA A 11 -1.66 7.75 -24.64
CA ALA A 11 -0.75 8.49 -23.78
C ALA A 11 0.19 7.57 -22.98
N ILE A 12 -0.32 6.42 -22.49
CA ILE A 12 0.49 5.42 -21.80
C ILE A 12 1.55 4.83 -22.73
N ALA A 13 1.16 4.44 -23.95
CA ALA A 13 2.07 3.88 -24.94
C ALA A 13 3.15 4.89 -25.34
N HIS A 14 2.77 6.15 -25.57
CA HIS A 14 3.71 7.24 -25.87
C HIS A 14 4.73 7.43 -24.74
N GLU A 15 4.27 7.52 -23.49
CA GLU A 15 5.15 7.67 -22.32
C GLU A 15 6.11 6.49 -22.14
N ALA A 16 5.64 5.27 -22.45
CA ALA A 16 6.43 4.05 -22.37
C ALA A 16 7.36 3.82 -23.58
N GLY A 17 7.30 4.66 -24.61
CA GLY A 17 8.09 4.49 -25.83
C GLY A 17 7.72 3.27 -26.67
N ILE A 18 6.46 2.81 -26.58
CA ILE A 18 5.94 1.64 -27.30
C ILE A 18 4.70 2.00 -28.11
N THR A 19 4.25 1.09 -28.96
CA THR A 19 3.04 1.31 -29.75
C THR A 19 1.78 0.94 -28.96
N GLN A 20 0.68 1.64 -29.24
CA GLN A 20 -0.63 1.30 -28.68
C GLN A 20 -1.06 -0.15 -28.99
N ALA A 21 -0.75 -0.62 -30.20
CA ALA A 21 -1.01 -2.01 -30.60
C ALA A 21 -0.25 -3.03 -29.72
N TYR A 22 0.96 -2.68 -29.32
CA TYR A 22 1.74 -3.53 -28.41
C TYR A 22 1.10 -3.61 -27.01
N VAL A 23 0.62 -2.48 -26.48
CA VAL A 23 -0.09 -2.45 -25.20
C VAL A 23 -1.36 -3.31 -25.25
N PHE A 24 -2.16 -3.19 -26.31
CA PHE A 24 -3.35 -4.04 -26.49
C PHE A 24 -3.03 -5.51 -26.62
N ARG A 25 -1.94 -5.85 -27.31
CA ARG A 25 -1.50 -7.25 -27.43
C ARG A 25 -1.09 -7.85 -26.07
N MET A 26 -0.45 -7.06 -25.20
CA MET A 26 -0.01 -7.51 -23.88
C MET A 26 -1.15 -7.62 -22.87
N PHE A 27 -2.01 -6.62 -22.80
CA PHE A 27 -2.98 -6.46 -21.73
C PHE A 27 -4.43 -6.62 -22.17
N GLY A 28 -4.71 -6.62 -23.47
CA GLY A 28 -6.05 -6.74 -24.03
C GLY A 28 -6.89 -5.48 -23.85
N THR A 29 -7.04 -4.98 -22.63
CA THR A 29 -7.84 -3.79 -22.32
C THR A 29 -7.11 -2.82 -21.39
N LYS A 30 -7.56 -1.56 -21.37
CA LYS A 30 -7.07 -0.57 -20.39
C LYS A 30 -7.34 -1.01 -18.95
N LYS A 31 -8.47 -1.64 -18.70
CA LYS A 31 -8.85 -2.15 -17.38
C LYS A 31 -7.90 -3.27 -16.94
N SER A 32 -7.60 -4.22 -17.81
CA SER A 32 -6.64 -5.29 -17.51
C SER A 32 -5.26 -4.74 -17.18
N LEU A 33 -4.76 -3.76 -17.94
CA LEU A 33 -3.52 -3.07 -17.61
C LEU A 33 -3.59 -2.39 -16.24
N PHE A 34 -4.72 -1.74 -15.91
CA PHE A 34 -4.89 -1.09 -14.61
C PHE A 34 -4.87 -2.11 -13.47
N LEU A 35 -5.57 -3.24 -13.62
CA LEU A 35 -5.60 -4.33 -12.64
C LEU A 35 -4.18 -4.90 -12.40
N GLU A 36 -3.42 -5.14 -13.46
CA GLU A 36 -2.02 -5.59 -13.36
C GLU A 36 -1.15 -4.59 -12.59
N LEU A 37 -1.23 -3.31 -12.92
CA LEU A 37 -0.43 -2.28 -12.27
C LEU A 37 -0.79 -2.12 -10.77
N VAL A 38 -2.09 -2.12 -10.45
CA VAL A 38 -2.55 -2.05 -9.06
C VAL A 38 -2.12 -3.30 -8.29
N GLY A 39 -2.32 -4.49 -8.87
CA GLY A 39 -1.90 -5.76 -8.27
C GLY A 39 -0.39 -5.77 -7.96
N ALA A 40 0.43 -5.41 -8.95
CA ALA A 40 1.88 -5.34 -8.80
C ALA A 40 2.32 -4.34 -7.71
N ALA A 41 1.60 -3.22 -7.57
CA ALA A 41 1.89 -2.22 -6.54
C ALA A 41 1.68 -2.77 -5.13
N PHE A 42 0.60 -3.52 -4.90
CA PHE A 42 0.33 -4.19 -3.62
C PHE A 42 1.28 -5.35 -3.37
N ASP A 43 1.55 -6.17 -4.40
CA ASP A 43 2.44 -7.33 -4.27
C ASP A 43 3.86 -6.90 -3.90
N ARG A 44 4.40 -5.89 -4.58
CA ARG A 44 5.71 -5.32 -4.26
C ARG A 44 5.82 -4.85 -2.81
N LEU A 45 4.76 -4.24 -2.28
CA LEU A 45 4.73 -3.80 -0.90
C LEU A 45 4.77 -4.98 0.06
N SER A 46 3.87 -5.96 -0.12
CA SER A 46 3.80 -7.14 0.74
C SER A 46 5.10 -7.95 0.72
N ASP A 47 5.68 -8.16 -0.45
CA ASP A 47 6.94 -8.89 -0.62
C ASP A 47 8.12 -8.17 0.04
N SER A 48 8.19 -6.83 -0.11
CA SER A 48 9.22 -6.02 0.55
C SER A 48 9.13 -6.07 2.06
N MET A 49 7.93 -5.99 2.62
CA MET A 49 7.72 -6.09 4.07
C MET A 49 8.10 -7.48 4.59
N LEU A 50 7.69 -8.55 3.88
CA LEU A 50 8.03 -9.92 4.23
C LEU A 50 9.56 -10.13 4.24
N GLN A 51 10.23 -9.67 3.20
CA GLN A 51 11.69 -9.77 3.09
C GLN A 51 12.41 -9.02 4.21
N ALA A 52 11.97 -7.79 4.53
CA ALA A 52 12.58 -6.99 5.58
C ALA A 52 12.46 -7.61 6.97
N ALA A 53 11.40 -8.38 7.21
CA ALA A 53 11.14 -9.04 8.48
C ALA A 53 11.61 -10.51 8.53
N GLU A 54 12.38 -10.96 7.55
CA GLU A 54 12.86 -12.35 7.49
C GLU A 54 13.57 -12.76 8.79
N GLY A 55 13.14 -13.87 9.37
CA GLY A 55 13.66 -14.40 10.64
C GLY A 55 13.26 -13.60 11.89
N ALA A 56 12.50 -12.52 11.76
CA ALA A 56 11.98 -11.76 12.88
C ALA A 56 10.56 -12.18 13.27
N ARG A 57 10.16 -11.93 14.52
CA ARG A 57 8.83 -12.18 15.09
C ARG A 57 8.41 -11.01 15.99
N GLY A 58 7.13 -11.00 16.38
CA GLY A 58 6.58 -10.03 17.32
C GLY A 58 6.78 -8.58 16.87
N LEU A 59 6.93 -7.69 17.84
CA LEU A 59 7.13 -6.26 17.60
C LEU A 59 8.38 -5.94 16.78
N ARG A 60 9.40 -6.81 16.83
CA ARG A 60 10.60 -6.64 15.99
C ARG A 60 10.26 -6.80 14.52
N ALA A 61 9.41 -7.76 14.14
CA ALA A 61 8.97 -7.92 12.77
C ALA A 61 8.19 -6.68 12.30
N LEU A 62 7.25 -6.17 13.12
CA LEU A 62 6.52 -4.93 12.80
C LEU A 62 7.45 -3.72 12.63
N ALA A 63 8.46 -3.58 13.48
CA ALA A 63 9.43 -2.49 13.37
C ALA A 63 10.21 -2.53 12.06
N LEU A 64 10.65 -3.71 11.63
CA LEU A 64 11.37 -3.92 10.36
C LEU A 64 10.45 -3.67 9.15
N MET A 65 9.22 -4.21 9.18
CA MET A 65 8.21 -3.96 8.14
C MET A 65 7.89 -2.48 8.02
N GLY A 66 7.69 -1.79 9.15
CA GLY A 66 7.39 -0.35 9.19
C GLY A 66 8.53 0.50 8.65
N ALA A 67 9.78 0.17 8.99
CA ALA A 67 10.95 0.87 8.47
C ALA A 67 11.07 0.70 6.94
N GLN A 68 10.87 -0.53 6.43
CA GLN A 68 10.86 -0.81 5.00
C GLN A 68 9.73 -0.07 4.29
N TYR A 69 8.54 -0.08 4.88
CA TYR A 69 7.38 0.63 4.34
C TYR A 69 7.65 2.13 4.16
N TYR A 70 8.24 2.77 5.16
CA TYR A 70 8.63 4.18 5.10
C TYR A 70 9.55 4.47 3.90
N GLY A 71 10.52 3.58 3.63
CA GLY A 71 11.40 3.68 2.46
C GLY A 71 10.67 3.58 1.13
N LEU A 72 9.60 2.78 1.07
CA LEU A 72 8.80 2.59 -0.15
C LEU A 72 7.88 3.79 -0.47
N LEU A 73 7.51 4.61 0.51
CA LEU A 73 6.68 5.80 0.30
C LEU A 73 7.35 6.84 -0.61
N VAL A 74 8.68 6.80 -0.74
CA VAL A 74 9.43 7.63 -1.68
C VAL A 74 9.08 7.30 -3.15
N ASP A 75 8.71 6.05 -3.44
CA ASP A 75 8.18 5.66 -4.76
C ASP A 75 6.73 6.13 -4.92
N ARG A 76 6.58 7.41 -5.18
CA ARG A 76 5.29 8.07 -5.36
C ARG A 76 4.39 7.40 -6.41
N LYS A 77 4.96 6.80 -7.45
CA LYS A 77 4.17 6.13 -8.51
C LYS A 77 3.49 4.89 -7.94
N ASN A 78 4.21 4.10 -7.18
CA ASN A 78 3.69 2.89 -6.54
C ASN A 78 2.61 3.23 -5.50
N LEU A 79 2.86 4.24 -4.66
CA LEU A 79 1.91 4.76 -3.68
C LEU A 79 0.60 5.21 -4.34
N LEU A 80 0.67 6.04 -5.37
CA LEU A 80 -0.52 6.56 -6.04
C LEU A 80 -1.30 5.47 -6.77
N LEU A 81 -0.66 4.40 -7.27
CA LEU A 81 -1.37 3.24 -7.85
C LEU A 81 -2.22 2.53 -6.80
N GLN A 82 -1.72 2.33 -5.59
CA GLN A 82 -2.50 1.73 -4.50
C GLN A 82 -3.73 2.58 -4.15
N LEU A 83 -3.55 3.89 -3.97
CA LEU A 83 -4.65 4.81 -3.68
C LEU A 83 -5.70 4.85 -4.81
N GLN A 84 -5.26 4.79 -6.07
CA GLN A 84 -6.16 4.68 -7.22
C GLN A 84 -6.89 3.34 -7.25
N GLY A 85 -6.28 2.25 -6.81
CA GLY A 85 -6.94 0.98 -6.62
C GLY A 85 -8.14 1.10 -5.66
N PHE A 86 -7.94 1.69 -4.48
CA PHE A 86 -9.01 1.94 -3.53
C PHE A 86 -10.09 2.87 -4.10
N ALA A 87 -9.71 3.97 -4.76
CA ALA A 87 -10.63 4.93 -5.36
C ALA A 87 -11.50 4.31 -6.48
N ALA A 88 -10.98 3.28 -7.17
CA ALA A 88 -11.68 2.61 -8.26
C ALA A 88 -12.52 1.38 -7.81
N CYS A 89 -12.67 1.12 -6.51
CA CYS A 89 -13.44 -0.01 -5.97
C CYS A 89 -14.96 0.05 -6.24
N GLY A 90 -15.46 1.09 -6.89
CA GLY A 90 -16.78 1.08 -7.50
C GLY A 90 -16.94 0.04 -8.63
N ASP A 91 -15.84 -0.26 -9.34
CA ASP A 91 -15.76 -1.39 -10.27
C ASP A 91 -15.58 -2.71 -9.51
N GLY A 92 -16.37 -3.74 -9.85
CA GLY A 92 -16.40 -5.03 -9.16
C GLY A 92 -15.05 -5.78 -9.22
N GLU A 93 -14.43 -5.85 -10.41
CA GLU A 93 -13.16 -6.56 -10.60
C GLU A 93 -12.01 -5.86 -9.86
N VAL A 94 -11.98 -4.51 -9.85
CA VAL A 94 -11.00 -3.74 -9.09
C VAL A 94 -11.17 -3.99 -7.60
N ARG A 95 -12.42 -3.97 -7.12
CA ARG A 95 -12.72 -4.22 -5.70
C ARG A 95 -12.27 -5.61 -5.28
N ASP A 96 -12.52 -6.63 -6.10
CA ASP A 96 -12.16 -8.00 -5.79
C ASP A 96 -10.63 -8.18 -5.77
N LEU A 97 -9.92 -7.57 -6.71
CA LEU A 97 -8.46 -7.52 -6.70
C LEU A 97 -7.91 -6.84 -5.44
N VAL A 98 -8.39 -5.63 -5.14
CA VAL A 98 -7.90 -4.86 -3.97
C VAL A 98 -8.20 -5.60 -2.67
N ARG A 99 -9.37 -6.24 -2.56
CA ARG A 99 -9.73 -7.07 -1.41
C ARG A 99 -8.76 -8.24 -1.24
N ALA A 100 -8.48 -8.96 -2.32
CA ALA A 100 -7.53 -10.08 -2.28
C ALA A 100 -6.11 -9.63 -1.89
N ARG A 101 -5.66 -8.49 -2.38
CA ARG A 101 -4.34 -7.95 -2.07
C ARG A 101 -4.25 -7.42 -0.64
N LEU A 102 -5.31 -6.79 -0.13
CA LEU A 102 -5.37 -6.38 1.28
C LEU A 102 -5.38 -7.58 2.23
N ALA A 103 -6.12 -8.64 1.88
CA ALA A 103 -6.10 -9.90 2.64
C ALA A 103 -4.68 -10.49 2.69
N ARG A 104 -4.00 -10.59 1.53
CA ARG A 104 -2.59 -11.06 1.49
C ARG A 104 -1.67 -10.21 2.36
N MET A 105 -1.81 -8.89 2.34
CA MET A 105 -1.02 -7.98 3.19
C MET A 105 -1.29 -8.24 4.67
N TRP A 106 -2.56 -8.42 5.03
CA TRP A 106 -2.96 -8.79 6.39
C TRP A 106 -2.29 -10.09 6.83
N ASP A 107 -2.40 -11.16 6.02
CA ASP A 107 -1.83 -12.46 6.31
C ASP A 107 -0.29 -12.38 6.44
N THR A 108 0.35 -11.65 5.53
CA THR A 108 1.81 -11.40 5.58
C THR A 108 2.23 -10.81 6.92
N VAL A 109 1.52 -9.78 7.40
CA VAL A 109 1.85 -9.13 8.68
C VAL A 109 1.51 -10.04 9.86
N ALA A 110 0.31 -10.64 9.86
CA ALA A 110 -0.18 -11.48 10.95
C ALA A 110 0.70 -12.72 11.15
N ASP A 111 0.98 -13.45 10.08
CA ASP A 111 1.74 -14.71 10.12
C ASP A 111 3.22 -14.46 10.46
N THR A 112 3.80 -13.39 9.91
CA THR A 112 5.20 -13.06 10.18
C THR A 112 5.38 -12.55 11.61
N ALA A 113 4.54 -11.64 12.08
CA ALA A 113 4.65 -11.10 13.42
C ALA A 113 4.17 -12.09 14.50
N GLY A 114 3.12 -12.88 14.23
CA GLY A 114 2.51 -13.77 15.20
C GLY A 114 1.83 -13.00 16.36
N LEU A 115 1.24 -11.86 16.06
CA LEU A 115 0.59 -10.97 17.02
C LEU A 115 -0.93 -11.01 16.86
N ASP A 116 -1.62 -10.49 17.87
CA ASP A 116 -3.08 -10.46 17.90
C ASP A 116 -3.68 -9.55 16.78
N PRO A 117 -4.95 -9.80 16.37
CA PRO A 117 -5.57 -9.07 15.27
C PRO A 117 -5.70 -7.55 15.51
N VAL A 118 -5.78 -7.08 16.76
CA VAL A 118 -5.90 -5.65 17.06
C VAL A 118 -4.58 -4.95 16.80
N THR A 119 -3.48 -5.57 17.19
CA THR A 119 -2.12 -5.09 16.91
C THR A 119 -1.87 -5.03 15.40
N VAL A 120 -2.20 -6.09 14.66
CA VAL A 120 -2.07 -6.14 13.18
C VAL A 120 -2.92 -5.03 12.54
N LYS A 121 -4.19 -4.91 12.93
CA LYS A 121 -5.09 -3.86 12.44
C LYS A 121 -4.53 -2.46 12.69
N SER A 122 -4.01 -2.21 13.87
CA SER A 122 -3.45 -0.92 14.25
C SER A 122 -2.21 -0.58 13.42
N PHE A 123 -1.31 -1.56 13.23
CA PHE A 123 -0.15 -1.39 12.37
C PHE A 123 -0.54 -1.03 10.93
N LEU A 124 -1.49 -1.74 10.34
CA LEU A 124 -1.97 -1.45 8.98
C LEU A 124 -2.69 -0.10 8.90
N ALA A 125 -3.47 0.28 9.92
CA ALA A 125 -4.15 1.58 9.98
C ALA A 125 -3.15 2.75 9.97
N PHE A 126 -2.05 2.64 10.73
CA PHE A 126 -0.98 3.64 10.69
C PHE A 126 -0.28 3.68 9.33
N GLY A 127 -0.05 2.53 8.69
CA GLY A 127 0.47 2.47 7.34
C GLY A 127 -0.44 3.17 6.32
N MET A 128 -1.76 3.00 6.43
CA MET A 128 -2.72 3.69 5.56
C MET A 128 -2.71 5.21 5.79
N LEU A 129 -2.55 5.68 7.02
CA LEU A 129 -2.37 7.10 7.31
C LEU A 129 -1.10 7.64 6.63
N LEU A 130 0.01 6.91 6.71
CA LEU A 130 1.27 7.31 6.06
C LEU A 130 1.12 7.42 4.53
N ASN A 131 0.32 6.57 3.89
CA ASN A 131 0.01 6.72 2.46
C ASN A 131 -0.62 8.07 2.13
N ASN A 132 -1.61 8.48 2.94
CA ASN A 132 -2.26 9.77 2.74
C ASN A 132 -1.30 10.94 2.98
N VAL A 133 -0.50 10.86 4.04
CA VAL A 133 0.52 11.87 4.38
C VAL A 133 1.53 12.03 3.23
N ALA A 134 2.05 10.90 2.72
CA ALA A 134 3.00 10.93 1.60
C ALA A 134 2.36 11.42 0.29
N ALA A 135 1.10 11.05 0.02
CA ALA A 135 0.38 11.50 -1.17
C ALA A 135 0.09 13.01 -1.17
N LEU A 136 -0.04 13.60 0.02
CA LEU A 136 -0.30 15.04 0.22
C LEU A 136 0.98 15.88 0.31
N ASP A 137 2.17 15.29 0.16
CA ASP A 137 3.48 15.95 0.30
C ASP A 137 3.60 16.73 1.63
N VAL A 138 3.07 16.15 2.71
CA VAL A 138 3.01 16.79 4.04
C VAL A 138 4.41 17.08 4.59
N ASP A 139 5.44 16.41 4.09
CA ASP A 139 6.82 16.63 4.51
C ASP A 139 7.34 18.05 4.19
N GLU A 140 6.73 18.70 3.21
CA GLU A 140 7.07 20.06 2.80
C GLU A 140 6.40 21.13 3.70
N LEU A 141 5.46 20.74 4.58
CA LEU A 141 4.68 21.66 5.39
C LEU A 141 5.29 21.85 6.78
N ASP A 142 5.39 23.12 7.25
CA ASP A 142 5.93 23.46 8.59
C ASP A 142 4.81 23.79 9.61
N GLU A 143 3.64 23.20 9.46
CA GLU A 143 2.49 23.39 10.33
C GLU A 143 2.45 22.39 11.48
N PRO A 144 1.85 22.74 12.64
CA PRO A 144 1.79 21.84 13.80
C PRO A 144 1.15 20.49 13.51
N TRP A 145 0.04 20.46 12.75
CA TRP A 145 -0.64 19.22 12.39
C TRP A 145 0.23 18.34 11.47
N ALA A 146 0.98 18.96 10.55
CA ALA A 146 1.88 18.25 9.65
C ALA A 146 3.03 17.59 10.44
N LYS A 147 3.57 18.28 11.42
CA LYS A 147 4.55 17.73 12.37
C LYS A 147 3.96 16.58 13.18
N GLY A 148 2.71 16.74 13.64
CA GLY A 148 1.99 15.71 14.40
C GLY A 148 1.84 14.39 13.62
N VAL A 149 1.34 14.44 12.38
CA VAL A 149 1.11 13.23 11.58
C VAL A 149 2.40 12.54 11.12
N ARG A 150 3.52 13.26 11.06
CA ARG A 150 4.86 12.71 10.74
C ARG A 150 5.57 12.11 11.95
N THR A 151 5.09 12.35 13.16
CA THR A 151 5.71 11.82 14.37
C THR A 151 5.72 10.30 14.31
N ARG A 152 6.92 9.72 14.44
CA ARG A 152 7.07 8.27 14.38
C ARG A 152 6.46 7.62 15.61
N ILE A 153 5.71 6.56 15.35
CA ILE A 153 5.13 5.73 16.39
C ILE A 153 6.21 4.73 16.84
N HIS A 154 6.50 4.72 18.13
CA HIS A 154 7.39 3.72 18.71
C HIS A 154 6.67 2.37 18.78
N ALA A 155 7.36 1.28 18.41
CA ALA A 155 6.77 -0.06 18.38
C ALA A 155 6.19 -0.49 19.75
N GLY A 156 6.71 -0.01 20.87
CA GLY A 156 6.16 -0.24 22.21
C GLY A 156 4.73 0.28 22.43
N LEU A 157 4.22 1.16 21.54
CA LEU A 157 2.79 1.52 21.59
C LEU A 157 1.90 0.28 21.43
N PHE A 158 2.29 -0.66 20.59
CA PHE A 158 1.52 -1.87 20.34
C PHE A 158 1.43 -2.82 21.53
N GLU A 159 2.32 -2.70 22.51
CA GLU A 159 2.25 -3.46 23.77
C GLU A 159 1.04 -3.08 24.63
N HIS A 160 0.50 -1.88 24.40
CA HIS A 160 -0.65 -1.34 25.13
C HIS A 160 -1.96 -1.40 24.35
N ILE A 161 -1.91 -1.82 23.08
CA ILE A 161 -3.10 -1.98 22.25
C ILE A 161 -3.58 -3.42 22.38
N THR A 162 -4.57 -3.65 23.24
CA THR A 162 -5.14 -4.98 23.45
C THR A 162 -6.53 -5.07 22.83
N ALA A 163 -6.89 -6.30 22.38
CA ALA A 163 -8.27 -6.60 22.04
C ALA A 163 -9.13 -6.52 23.32
N ASP A 164 -10.26 -5.84 23.22
CA ASP A 164 -11.29 -5.90 24.28
C ASP A 164 -11.91 -7.30 24.22
N ALA A 165 -11.31 -8.25 24.93
CA ALA A 165 -11.58 -9.69 24.80
C ALA A 165 -12.93 -10.10 25.40
N ASN A 166 -13.71 -9.16 25.97
CA ASN A 166 -14.89 -9.46 26.78
C ASN A 166 -16.11 -8.57 26.48
N ARG A 167 -16.35 -8.20 25.22
CA ARG A 167 -17.65 -7.63 24.84
C ARG A 167 -18.34 -8.44 23.77
#